data_302a292ec22f7066f1522b735d238f69
#
_entry.id   302a292ec22f7066f1522b735d238f69
#
_cell.length_a   1.000
_cell.length_b   1.000
_cell.length_c   1.000
_cell.angle_alpha   90.00
_cell.angle_beta   90.00
_cell.angle_gamma   90.00
#
_symmetry.space_group_name_H-M   'P 1'
#
loop_
_entity.id
_entity.type
_entity.pdbx_description
1 polymer ?
#
loop_
_entity_poly.entity_id
_entity_poly.type
_entity_poly.pdbx_seq_one_letter_code
_entity_poly.pdbx_strand_id
1 'polypeptide(L)'
;MSTGAPCRKRASQLLRLAVAGVALVVVAACAPLPPRNPIATWVPSKNYDIRKPQLIVLHFTDQDSVQQALDTLRTRNPDGPVSAHYLIGHDGHVYQLVSDVDRAWHAGPGRWGTVTDVNSASIGIEIDNNGHVAFPPAQIDSLIRLLTDLTTRWHIPRAQIIGHEDMAPSRKDDPGPLFPWATLAAAGFGLWPDPGFERLDPPPGFNPWTALSVIGYSLDDPPAAVRAFRNHFRGMGGDSLDAQDLRILYNLVGKIERGTTEQ
;
A
#
# COMPACT_ATOMS: atom_id res chain seq x y z
N MET A 1 68.84 52.80 13.55
CA MET A 1 68.69 52.30 12.18
C MET A 1 67.96 51.01 12.18
N SER A 2 66.83 51.03 11.60
CA SER A 2 66.08 49.97 10.93
C SER A 2 65.92 48.61 11.61
N THR A 3 64.72 48.24 11.97
CA THR A 3 64.15 47.06 11.33
C THR A 3 62.64 46.90 11.65
N GLY A 4 61.83 46.98 10.71
CA GLY A 4 60.40 46.61 10.80
C GLY A 4 60.12 45.29 10.17
N ALA A 5 59.12 44.66 10.74
CA ALA A 5 58.18 43.65 10.18
C ALA A 5 58.70 42.23 9.88
N PRO A 6 58.03 41.22 10.41
CA PRO A 6 56.94 40.58 9.67
C PRO A 6 55.76 40.02 10.55
N CYS A 7 54.70 40.75 10.75
CA CYS A 7 53.53 40.25 11.49
C CYS A 7 52.27 40.09 10.62
N ARG A 8 52.30 40.54 9.37
CA ARG A 8 51.05 40.51 8.52
C ARG A 8 50.77 39.20 7.74
N LYS A 9 51.79 38.33 7.54
CA LYS A 9 51.58 37.10 6.72
C LYS A 9 50.97 35.93 7.50
N ARG A 10 51.08 35.87 8.83
CA ARG A 10 50.51 34.78 9.65
C ARG A 10 49.01 34.92 9.89
N ALA A 11 48.46 36.12 9.98
CA ALA A 11 47.06 36.36 10.19
C ALA A 11 46.18 35.97 8.97
N SER A 12 46.70 36.17 7.75
CA SER A 12 45.99 35.83 6.52
C SER A 12 45.93 34.31 6.22
N GLN A 13 46.92 33.55 6.71
CA GLN A 13 46.90 32.07 6.54
C GLN A 13 45.98 31.40 7.55
N LEU A 14 45.88 31.88 8.79
CA LEU A 14 44.94 31.36 9.80
C LEU A 14 43.48 31.67 9.42
N LEU A 15 43.22 32.84 8.84
CA LEU A 15 41.88 33.19 8.37
C LEU A 15 41.44 32.34 7.17
N ARG A 16 42.37 31.99 6.25
CA ARG A 16 42.08 31.11 5.11
C ARG A 16 41.80 29.64 5.53
N LEU A 17 42.50 29.14 6.56
CA LEU A 17 42.26 27.80 7.11
C LEU A 17 40.96 27.74 7.90
N ALA A 18 40.54 28.78 8.62
CA ALA A 18 39.27 28.85 9.31
C ALA A 18 38.08 28.91 8.32
N VAL A 19 38.20 29.64 7.21
CA VAL A 19 37.16 29.72 6.19
C VAL A 19 37.03 28.39 5.41
N ALA A 20 38.14 27.69 5.14
CA ALA A 20 38.11 26.37 4.51
C ALA A 20 37.47 25.28 5.41
N GLY A 21 37.73 25.34 6.74
CA GLY A 21 37.14 24.43 7.72
C GLY A 21 35.63 24.61 7.88
N VAL A 22 35.13 25.85 7.85
CA VAL A 22 33.67 26.15 7.92
C VAL A 22 32.98 25.75 6.61
N ALA A 23 33.60 25.90 5.44
CA ALA A 23 33.04 25.46 4.19
C ALA A 23 32.89 23.92 4.09
N LEU A 24 33.80 23.14 4.70
CA LEU A 24 33.72 21.66 4.70
C LEU A 24 32.63 21.13 5.64
N VAL A 25 32.28 21.82 6.70
CA VAL A 25 31.23 21.42 7.65
C VAL A 25 29.84 21.69 7.08
N VAL A 26 29.67 22.69 6.20
CA VAL A 26 28.36 23.03 5.59
C VAL A 26 27.99 22.07 4.47
N VAL A 27 28.94 21.42 3.81
CA VAL A 27 28.66 20.47 2.70
C VAL A 27 28.19 19.09 3.23
N ALA A 28 28.49 18.74 4.49
CA ALA A 28 28.03 17.48 5.09
C ALA A 28 26.55 17.51 5.56
N ALA A 29 25.88 18.67 5.56
CA ALA A 29 24.51 18.82 6.06
C ALA A 29 23.41 18.69 4.99
N CYS A 30 23.74 18.46 3.71
CA CYS A 30 22.79 18.33 2.62
C CYS A 30 22.75 16.91 2.05
N ALA A 31 22.68 15.88 2.89
CA ALA A 31 22.20 14.60 2.41
C ALA A 31 20.70 14.80 2.06
N PRO A 32 20.26 14.51 0.81
CA PRO A 32 18.86 14.62 0.48
C PRO A 32 18.06 13.72 1.43
N LEU A 33 17.08 14.31 2.12
CA LEU A 33 16.14 13.51 2.91
C LEU A 33 15.52 12.45 2.00
N PRO A 34 15.28 11.22 2.50
CA PRO A 34 14.62 10.20 1.71
C PRO A 34 13.29 10.75 1.18
N PRO A 35 12.91 10.38 -0.07
CA PRO A 35 11.70 10.89 -0.70
C PRO A 35 10.48 10.57 0.17
N ARG A 36 9.74 11.61 0.58
CA ARG A 36 8.50 11.52 1.35
C ARG A 36 7.33 11.96 0.49
N ASN A 37 6.16 11.40 0.77
CA ASN A 37 4.94 11.80 0.07
C ASN A 37 4.52 13.21 0.53
N PRO A 38 4.39 14.20 -0.38
CA PRO A 38 4.08 15.59 -0.01
C PRO A 38 2.65 15.80 0.51
N ILE A 39 1.73 14.84 0.29
CA ILE A 39 0.33 14.92 0.76
C ILE A 39 0.13 14.26 2.13
N ALA A 40 1.17 13.63 2.71
CA ALA A 40 1.09 12.89 3.97
C ALA A 40 1.89 13.56 5.09
N THR A 41 1.34 13.54 6.31
CA THR A 41 2.09 13.92 7.51
C THR A 41 3.08 12.79 7.86
N TRP A 42 4.38 13.10 7.89
CA TRP A 42 5.42 12.13 8.23
C TRP A 42 5.43 11.82 9.73
N VAL A 43 5.11 10.58 10.10
CA VAL A 43 5.16 10.05 11.47
C VAL A 43 5.98 8.75 11.44
N PRO A 44 7.31 8.79 11.74
CA PRO A 44 8.20 7.66 11.48
C PRO A 44 7.93 6.45 12.38
N SER A 45 7.93 5.26 11.79
CA SER A 45 8.04 3.96 12.48
C SER A 45 9.49 3.51 12.52
N LYS A 46 9.83 2.60 13.45
CA LYS A 46 11.13 1.90 13.51
C LYS A 46 11.08 0.49 12.88
N ASN A 47 9.91 0.04 12.47
CA ASN A 47 9.62 -1.32 12.03
C ASN A 47 9.61 -1.40 10.50
N TYR A 48 10.77 -1.35 9.84
CA TYR A 48 10.87 -1.42 8.37
C TYR A 48 12.20 -2.02 7.90
N ASP A 49 12.18 -2.46 6.65
CA ASP A 49 13.31 -2.97 5.87
C ASP A 49 13.28 -2.40 4.44
N ILE A 50 14.35 -2.60 3.65
CA ILE A 50 14.42 -2.16 2.25
C ILE A 50 13.63 -3.12 1.35
N ARG A 51 12.88 -2.59 0.37
CA ARG A 51 12.03 -3.36 -0.55
C ARG A 51 11.74 -2.63 -1.88
N LYS A 52 11.04 -3.31 -2.82
CA LYS A 52 10.54 -2.75 -4.08
C LYS A 52 9.06 -3.07 -4.25
N PRO A 53 8.15 -2.08 -4.22
CA PRO A 53 6.71 -2.31 -4.32
C PRO A 53 6.25 -2.66 -5.73
N GLN A 54 5.32 -3.61 -5.84
CA GLN A 54 4.66 -4.04 -7.09
C GLN A 54 3.13 -4.06 -6.94
N LEU A 55 2.62 -3.98 -5.71
CA LEU A 55 1.20 -3.96 -5.39
C LEU A 55 0.91 -3.09 -4.17
N ILE A 56 -0.37 -2.79 -3.94
CA ILE A 56 -0.86 -2.06 -2.77
C ILE A 56 -1.85 -2.95 -2.04
N VAL A 57 -1.71 -3.06 -0.72
CA VAL A 57 -2.62 -3.81 0.16
C VAL A 57 -3.38 -2.84 1.04
N LEU A 58 -4.71 -2.93 1.02
CA LEU A 58 -5.61 -2.11 1.83
C LEU A 58 -6.05 -2.89 3.07
N HIS A 59 -6.09 -2.18 4.21
CA HIS A 59 -6.44 -2.71 5.52
C HIS A 59 -7.47 -1.82 6.20
N PHE A 60 -8.23 -2.35 7.17
CA PHE A 60 -8.80 -1.54 8.23
C PHE A 60 -8.02 -1.76 9.53
N THR A 61 -8.01 -0.75 10.42
CA THR A 61 -7.18 -0.78 11.63
C THR A 61 -7.71 -1.68 12.75
N ASP A 62 -9.02 -1.89 12.81
CA ASP A 62 -9.72 -2.51 13.94
C ASP A 62 -9.33 -1.89 15.29
N GLN A 63 -9.22 -0.56 15.33
CA GLN A 63 -8.84 0.22 16.50
C GLN A 63 -9.93 1.24 16.85
N ASP A 64 -9.97 1.69 18.11
CA ASP A 64 -10.97 2.65 18.60
C ASP A 64 -10.69 4.09 18.16
N SER A 65 -9.47 4.38 17.70
CA SER A 65 -9.06 5.71 17.27
C SER A 65 -7.78 5.69 16.43
N VAL A 66 -7.61 6.74 15.62
CA VAL A 66 -6.38 6.98 14.86
C VAL A 66 -5.14 7.05 15.75
N GLN A 67 -5.26 7.59 16.99
CA GLN A 67 -4.13 7.65 17.91
C GLN A 67 -3.70 6.24 18.36
N GLN A 68 -4.66 5.36 18.68
CA GLN A 68 -4.39 3.98 19.05
C GLN A 68 -3.76 3.23 17.87
N ALA A 69 -4.25 3.42 16.64
CA ALA A 69 -3.67 2.85 15.42
C ALA A 69 -2.22 3.33 15.21
N LEU A 70 -1.94 4.64 15.38
CA LEU A 70 -0.59 5.18 15.31
C LEU A 70 0.35 4.56 16.35
N ASP A 71 -0.13 4.37 17.58
CA ASP A 71 0.68 3.76 18.65
C ASP A 71 0.96 2.29 18.34
N THR A 72 -0.02 1.53 17.88
CA THR A 72 0.13 0.13 17.46
C THR A 72 1.13 -0.03 16.31
N LEU A 73 1.03 0.81 15.27
CA LEU A 73 1.86 0.71 14.05
C LEU A 73 3.28 1.23 14.21
N ARG A 74 3.60 1.92 15.31
CA ARG A 74 4.91 2.56 15.56
C ARG A 74 5.72 1.93 16.69
N THR A 75 5.09 1.13 17.54
CA THR A 75 5.73 0.57 18.72
C THR A 75 5.73 -0.97 18.68
N ARG A 76 6.40 -1.59 19.64
CA ARG A 76 6.28 -3.02 19.89
C ARG A 76 5.01 -3.27 20.70
N ASN A 77 4.20 -4.21 20.23
CA ASN A 77 3.02 -4.74 20.91
C ASN A 77 3.24 -6.20 21.35
N PRO A 78 2.40 -6.73 22.23
CA PRO A 78 2.52 -8.10 22.76
C PRO A 78 2.56 -9.16 21.65
N ASP A 79 1.82 -8.95 20.57
CA ASP A 79 1.69 -9.88 19.43
C ASP A 79 2.82 -9.74 18.39
N GLY A 80 3.79 -8.89 18.67
CA GLY A 80 4.93 -8.61 17.80
C GLY A 80 4.85 -7.27 17.08
N PRO A 81 5.95 -6.85 16.42
CA PRO A 81 5.99 -5.57 15.72
C PRO A 81 5.18 -5.63 14.42
N VAL A 82 4.30 -4.65 14.24
CA VAL A 82 3.55 -4.40 13.00
C VAL A 82 3.75 -2.96 12.56
N SER A 83 3.61 -2.69 11.27
CA SER A 83 3.68 -1.33 10.71
C SER A 83 3.01 -1.30 9.34
N ALA A 84 2.60 -0.10 8.90
CA ALA A 84 2.13 0.15 7.54
C ALA A 84 2.89 1.34 6.96
N HIS A 85 2.82 1.53 5.65
CA HIS A 85 3.43 2.70 5.01
C HIS A 85 2.59 3.94 5.29
N TYR A 86 1.27 3.80 5.21
CA TYR A 86 0.32 4.88 5.40
C TYR A 86 -0.81 4.47 6.35
N LEU A 87 -1.37 5.48 7.02
CA LEU A 87 -2.62 5.41 7.76
C LEU A 87 -3.51 6.58 7.33
N ILE A 88 -4.78 6.32 7.06
CA ILE A 88 -5.79 7.33 6.74
C ILE A 88 -6.77 7.41 7.90
N GLY A 89 -6.79 8.53 8.61
CA GLY A 89 -7.70 8.79 9.71
C GLY A 89 -9.16 8.94 9.26
N HIS A 90 -10.09 8.85 10.19
CA HIS A 90 -11.53 8.96 9.93
C HIS A 90 -11.92 10.28 9.25
N ASP A 91 -11.17 11.36 9.50
CA ASP A 91 -11.31 12.69 8.89
C ASP A 91 -10.67 12.80 7.49
N GLY A 92 -10.04 11.73 7.01
CA GLY A 92 -9.28 11.68 5.76
C GLY A 92 -7.85 12.21 5.86
N HIS A 93 -7.33 12.52 7.07
CA HIS A 93 -5.94 12.90 7.22
C HIS A 93 -5.01 11.72 6.92
N VAL A 94 -3.96 11.95 6.11
CA VAL A 94 -3.04 10.91 5.67
C VAL A 94 -1.72 11.01 6.44
N TYR A 95 -1.35 9.95 7.13
CA TYR A 95 -0.08 9.80 7.83
C TYR A 95 0.84 8.87 7.03
N GLN A 96 2.12 9.19 6.94
CA GLN A 96 3.15 8.28 6.44
C GLN A 96 4.05 7.84 7.60
N LEU A 97 4.12 6.53 7.85
CA LEU A 97 4.86 5.94 8.96
C LEU A 97 6.19 5.32 8.49
N VAL A 98 6.18 4.70 7.31
CA VAL A 98 7.33 4.05 6.69
C VAL A 98 7.54 4.65 5.31
N SER A 99 8.79 4.86 4.92
CA SER A 99 9.12 5.32 3.57
C SER A 99 8.73 4.26 2.53
N ASP A 100 8.27 4.68 1.36
CA ASP A 100 7.83 3.76 0.30
C ASP A 100 8.93 2.81 -0.17
N VAL A 101 10.20 3.18 -0.03
CA VAL A 101 11.36 2.34 -0.39
C VAL A 101 11.71 1.32 0.70
N ASP A 102 11.17 1.47 1.89
CA ASP A 102 11.44 0.58 3.02
C ASP A 102 10.31 -0.45 3.18
N ARG A 103 10.61 -1.60 3.77
CA ARG A 103 9.65 -2.70 3.99
C ARG A 103 8.87 -2.48 5.28
N ALA A 104 7.58 -2.19 5.22
CA ALA A 104 6.68 -2.24 6.37
C ALA A 104 6.19 -3.68 6.63
N TRP A 105 5.70 -3.94 7.85
CA TRP A 105 5.25 -5.26 8.29
C TRP A 105 3.73 -5.25 8.54
N HIS A 106 2.95 -5.30 7.44
CA HIS A 106 1.49 -5.19 7.45
C HIS A 106 0.77 -6.45 6.97
N ALA A 107 1.40 -7.24 6.07
CA ALA A 107 0.73 -8.33 5.41
C ALA A 107 0.77 -9.67 6.19
N GLY A 108 1.86 -9.93 6.93
CA GLY A 108 2.08 -11.22 7.55
C GLY A 108 2.16 -12.37 6.52
N PRO A 109 1.96 -13.64 6.95
CA PRO A 109 1.92 -14.78 6.03
C PRO A 109 0.73 -14.72 5.07
N GLY A 110 0.97 -15.02 3.79
CA GLY A 110 -0.03 -15.05 2.72
C GLY A 110 0.63 -14.96 1.35
N ARG A 111 -0.19 -14.90 0.30
CA ARG A 111 0.32 -14.76 -1.08
C ARG A 111 -0.73 -14.10 -1.99
N TRP A 112 -0.25 -13.44 -3.05
CA TRP A 112 -1.08 -12.95 -4.14
C TRP A 112 -0.46 -13.39 -5.48
N GLY A 113 -1.13 -14.27 -6.19
CA GLY A 113 -0.57 -14.93 -7.37
C GLY A 113 0.74 -15.65 -7.03
N THR A 114 1.85 -15.22 -7.63
CA THR A 114 3.19 -15.75 -7.38
C THR A 114 3.96 -15.00 -6.28
N VAL A 115 3.42 -13.90 -5.76
CA VAL A 115 4.06 -13.11 -4.71
C VAL A 115 3.80 -13.72 -3.34
N THR A 116 4.85 -14.21 -2.68
CA THR A 116 4.80 -14.86 -1.34
C THR A 116 5.39 -13.99 -0.22
N ASP A 117 6.31 -13.07 -0.53
CA ASP A 117 6.76 -12.03 0.41
C ASP A 117 6.04 -10.72 0.10
N VAL A 118 4.78 -10.65 0.54
CA VAL A 118 3.91 -9.51 0.27
C VAL A 118 4.41 -8.23 0.94
N ASN A 119 5.00 -8.31 2.14
CA ASN A 119 5.59 -7.14 2.80
C ASN A 119 6.70 -6.48 1.96
N SER A 120 7.54 -7.28 1.30
CA SER A 120 8.59 -6.76 0.41
C SER A 120 8.04 -6.24 -0.91
N ALA A 121 6.95 -6.80 -1.39
CA ALA A 121 6.39 -6.51 -2.71
C ALA A 121 5.30 -5.41 -2.71
N SER A 122 4.82 -4.95 -1.53
CA SER A 122 3.64 -4.08 -1.47
C SER A 122 3.83 -2.79 -0.68
N ILE A 123 2.95 -1.83 -0.88
CA ILE A 123 2.68 -0.71 0.02
C ILE A 123 1.41 -1.04 0.79
N GLY A 124 1.49 -1.08 2.14
CA GLY A 124 0.32 -1.27 3.01
C GLY A 124 -0.28 0.08 3.39
N ILE A 125 -1.60 0.20 3.25
CA ILE A 125 -2.38 1.38 3.64
C ILE A 125 -3.45 0.93 4.64
N GLU A 126 -3.30 1.40 5.86
CA GLU A 126 -4.31 1.25 6.92
C GLU A 126 -5.37 2.35 6.81
N ILE A 127 -6.62 2.02 7.06
CA ILE A 127 -7.75 2.94 7.03
C ILE A 127 -8.45 2.83 8.38
N ASP A 128 -8.53 3.94 9.12
CA ASP A 128 -9.11 3.99 10.46
C ASP A 128 -10.60 3.65 10.43
N ASN A 129 -10.90 2.36 10.61
CA ASN A 129 -12.23 1.76 10.59
C ASN A 129 -12.21 0.44 11.36
N ASN A 130 -13.33 0.02 11.89
CA ASN A 130 -13.50 -1.24 12.63
C ASN A 130 -14.12 -2.39 11.80
N GLY A 131 -14.31 -2.17 10.49
CA GLY A 131 -14.93 -3.17 9.59
C GLY A 131 -16.45 -3.33 9.72
N HIS A 132 -17.10 -2.66 10.69
CA HIS A 132 -18.52 -2.77 10.99
C HIS A 132 -19.35 -1.53 10.60
N VAL A 133 -18.68 -0.47 10.16
CA VAL A 133 -19.31 0.78 9.72
C VAL A 133 -18.83 1.16 8.32
N ALA A 134 -19.63 1.95 7.62
CA ALA A 134 -19.24 2.46 6.31
C ALA A 134 -18.00 3.37 6.42
N PHE A 135 -17.13 3.31 5.42
CA PHE A 135 -15.97 4.18 5.31
C PHE A 135 -16.41 5.60 4.92
N PRO A 136 -16.05 6.65 5.69
CA PRO A 136 -16.42 8.01 5.37
C PRO A 136 -15.92 8.46 4.01
N PRO A 137 -16.69 9.29 3.27
CA PRO A 137 -16.25 9.82 1.99
C PRO A 137 -14.87 10.50 2.03
N ALA A 138 -14.57 11.24 3.11
CA ALA A 138 -13.26 11.89 3.29
C ALA A 138 -12.08 10.91 3.30
N GLN A 139 -12.25 9.72 3.87
CA GLN A 139 -11.24 8.64 3.82
C GLN A 139 -11.04 8.14 2.38
N ILE A 140 -12.13 7.87 1.67
CA ILE A 140 -12.08 7.34 0.30
C ILE A 140 -11.50 8.36 -0.68
N ASP A 141 -11.87 9.64 -0.56
CA ASP A 141 -11.29 10.72 -1.36
C ASP A 141 -9.77 10.85 -1.13
N SER A 142 -9.33 10.72 0.12
CA SER A 142 -7.91 10.75 0.47
C SER A 142 -7.18 9.51 -0.04
N LEU A 143 -7.79 8.33 0.05
CA LEU A 143 -7.26 7.09 -0.50
C LEU A 143 -7.08 7.19 -2.03
N ILE A 144 -8.07 7.68 -2.76
CA ILE A 144 -8.00 7.86 -4.22
C ILE A 144 -6.84 8.81 -4.60
N ARG A 145 -6.64 9.91 -3.87
CA ARG A 145 -5.51 10.82 -4.09
C ARG A 145 -4.17 10.12 -3.83
N LEU A 146 -4.07 9.37 -2.73
CA LEU A 146 -2.87 8.62 -2.37
C LEU A 146 -2.56 7.53 -3.40
N LEU A 147 -3.56 6.76 -3.83
CA LEU A 147 -3.41 5.74 -4.87
C LEU A 147 -2.96 6.34 -6.21
N THR A 148 -3.48 7.52 -6.57
CA THR A 148 -3.04 8.23 -7.79
C THR A 148 -1.56 8.56 -7.74
N ASP A 149 -1.06 9.09 -6.62
CA ASP A 149 0.34 9.40 -6.43
C ASP A 149 1.22 8.13 -6.45
N LEU A 150 0.85 7.12 -5.65
CA LEU A 150 1.64 5.90 -5.50
C LEU A 150 1.76 5.10 -6.80
N THR A 151 0.65 4.91 -7.52
CA THR A 151 0.65 4.18 -8.79
C THR A 151 1.44 4.91 -9.87
N THR A 152 1.43 6.24 -9.85
CA THR A 152 2.21 7.08 -10.78
C THR A 152 3.70 7.05 -10.45
N ARG A 153 4.07 7.31 -9.19
CA ARG A 153 5.48 7.39 -8.77
C ARG A 153 6.22 6.05 -8.85
N TRP A 154 5.54 4.97 -8.47
CA TRP A 154 6.15 3.64 -8.36
C TRP A 154 5.85 2.75 -9.55
N HIS A 155 5.07 3.22 -10.53
CA HIS A 155 4.60 2.43 -11.67
C HIS A 155 3.93 1.12 -11.24
N ILE A 156 3.16 1.17 -10.13
CA ILE A 156 2.37 0.02 -9.66
C ILE A 156 1.15 -0.09 -10.58
N PRO A 157 0.92 -1.24 -11.23
CA PRO A 157 -0.28 -1.42 -12.05
C PRO A 157 -1.54 -1.15 -11.22
N ARG A 158 -2.46 -0.33 -11.72
CA ARG A 158 -3.69 0.03 -10.99
C ARG A 158 -4.57 -1.17 -10.64
N ALA A 159 -4.48 -2.26 -11.41
CA ALA A 159 -5.14 -3.52 -11.11
C ALA A 159 -4.53 -4.29 -9.92
N GLN A 160 -3.32 -3.91 -9.47
CA GLN A 160 -2.60 -4.55 -8.35
C GLN A 160 -2.88 -3.83 -7.02
N ILE A 161 -4.12 -3.41 -6.79
CA ILE A 161 -4.63 -2.87 -5.52
C ILE A 161 -5.61 -3.89 -4.98
N ILE A 162 -5.29 -4.48 -3.84
CA ILE A 162 -6.00 -5.62 -3.24
C ILE A 162 -6.29 -5.38 -1.76
N GLY A 163 -7.19 -6.16 -1.18
CA GLY A 163 -7.43 -6.24 0.25
C GLY A 163 -6.46 -7.21 0.94
N HIS A 164 -6.29 -7.06 2.25
CA HIS A 164 -5.54 -8.03 3.04
C HIS A 164 -6.20 -9.41 3.01
N GLU A 165 -7.53 -9.46 3.04
CA GLU A 165 -8.30 -10.70 2.89
C GLU A 165 -8.07 -11.38 1.53
N ASP A 166 -7.78 -10.64 0.45
CA ASP A 166 -7.52 -11.22 -0.86
C ASP A 166 -6.25 -12.08 -0.85
N MET A 167 -5.18 -11.62 -0.16
CA MET A 167 -3.90 -12.32 -0.10
C MET A 167 -3.74 -13.28 1.08
N ALA A 168 -4.64 -13.20 2.07
CA ALA A 168 -4.62 -14.04 3.27
C ALA A 168 -6.04 -14.48 3.71
N PRO A 169 -6.87 -15.07 2.82
CA PRO A 169 -8.31 -15.21 3.01
C PRO A 169 -8.72 -16.08 4.21
N SER A 170 -7.90 -17.07 4.60
CA SER A 170 -8.17 -17.91 5.78
C SER A 170 -7.79 -17.27 7.11
N ARG A 171 -7.12 -16.10 7.08
CA ARG A 171 -6.57 -15.45 8.27
C ARG A 171 -7.09 -14.03 8.49
N LYS A 172 -7.54 -13.38 7.42
CA LYS A 172 -7.90 -11.96 7.39
C LYS A 172 -9.25 -11.73 6.72
N ASP A 173 -9.89 -10.65 7.14
CA ASP A 173 -11.20 -10.21 6.65
C ASP A 173 -11.22 -8.70 6.32
N ASP A 174 -10.07 -8.02 6.44
CA ASP A 174 -9.91 -6.60 6.12
C ASP A 174 -9.55 -6.38 4.64
N PRO A 175 -10.08 -5.34 3.96
CA PRO A 175 -10.93 -4.28 4.47
C PRO A 175 -12.44 -4.63 4.51
N GLY A 176 -12.84 -5.85 4.18
CA GLY A 176 -14.17 -6.41 4.37
C GLY A 176 -15.25 -5.92 3.40
N PRO A 177 -16.49 -6.45 3.55
CA PRO A 177 -17.56 -6.25 2.58
C PRO A 177 -18.13 -4.83 2.54
N LEU A 178 -17.89 -4.01 3.59
CA LEU A 178 -18.33 -2.62 3.64
C LEU A 178 -17.36 -1.65 2.95
N PHE A 179 -16.20 -2.14 2.54
CA PHE A 179 -15.24 -1.31 1.80
C PHE A 179 -15.74 -1.02 0.38
N PRO A 180 -15.74 0.26 -0.07
CA PRO A 180 -16.42 0.66 -1.29
C PRO A 180 -15.54 0.41 -2.55
N TRP A 181 -15.22 -0.86 -2.85
CA TRP A 181 -14.42 -1.26 -4.01
C TRP A 181 -14.93 -0.68 -5.34
N ALA A 182 -16.26 -0.65 -5.52
CA ALA A 182 -16.87 -0.08 -6.71
C ALA A 182 -16.53 1.41 -6.90
N THR A 183 -16.39 2.18 -5.82
CA THR A 183 -15.99 3.58 -5.86
C THR A 183 -14.53 3.74 -6.30
N LEU A 184 -13.63 2.87 -5.81
CA LEU A 184 -12.24 2.83 -6.28
C LEU A 184 -12.16 2.44 -7.75
N ALA A 185 -12.94 1.46 -8.18
CA ALA A 185 -13.01 1.02 -9.56
C ALA A 185 -13.50 2.13 -10.50
N ALA A 186 -14.51 2.92 -10.09
CA ALA A 186 -14.98 4.08 -10.82
C ALA A 186 -13.90 5.16 -10.98
N ALA A 187 -12.96 5.25 -10.02
CA ALA A 187 -11.77 6.11 -10.10
C ALA A 187 -10.59 5.46 -10.86
N GLY A 188 -10.77 4.24 -11.39
CA GLY A 188 -9.79 3.50 -12.19
C GLY A 188 -8.76 2.72 -11.36
N PHE A 189 -9.10 2.31 -10.12
CA PHE A 189 -8.24 1.54 -9.23
C PHE A 189 -8.83 0.17 -8.89
N GLY A 190 -7.95 -0.82 -8.76
CA GLY A 190 -8.30 -2.22 -8.55
C GLY A 190 -8.70 -2.92 -9.85
N LEU A 191 -8.63 -4.24 -9.84
CA LEU A 191 -9.23 -5.06 -10.88
C LEU A 191 -10.75 -5.04 -10.66
N TRP A 192 -11.52 -4.77 -11.70
CA TRP A 192 -12.98 -4.68 -11.58
C TRP A 192 -13.65 -5.17 -12.88
N PRO A 193 -14.82 -5.84 -12.82
CA PRO A 193 -15.51 -6.29 -14.01
C PRO A 193 -15.96 -5.12 -14.91
N ASP A 194 -15.93 -5.35 -16.21
CA ASP A 194 -16.38 -4.38 -17.20
C ASP A 194 -17.90 -4.17 -17.13
N PRO A 195 -18.42 -2.98 -17.46
CA PRO A 195 -19.87 -2.78 -17.55
C PRO A 195 -20.53 -3.77 -18.50
N GLY A 196 -21.63 -4.39 -18.05
CA GLY A 196 -22.37 -5.37 -18.85
C GLY A 196 -21.89 -6.81 -18.69
N PHE A 197 -20.96 -7.09 -17.76
CA PHE A 197 -20.52 -8.45 -17.44
C PHE A 197 -21.70 -9.40 -17.07
N GLU A 198 -22.79 -8.85 -16.59
CA GLU A 198 -24.01 -9.62 -16.22
C GLU A 198 -24.63 -10.37 -17.39
N ARG A 199 -24.31 -9.96 -18.63
CA ARG A 199 -24.78 -10.58 -19.88
C ARG A 199 -23.81 -11.63 -20.44
N LEU A 200 -22.66 -11.81 -19.76
CA LEU A 200 -21.62 -12.73 -20.19
C LEU A 200 -21.81 -14.08 -19.48
N ASP A 201 -22.38 -15.04 -20.15
CA ASP A 201 -22.42 -16.39 -19.59
C ASP A 201 -21.10 -17.12 -19.86
N PRO A 202 -20.46 -17.69 -18.82
CA PRO A 202 -19.27 -18.50 -18.99
C PRO A 202 -19.54 -19.69 -19.92
N PRO A 203 -18.58 -20.08 -20.79
CA PRO A 203 -18.77 -21.23 -21.69
C PRO A 203 -18.85 -22.55 -20.91
N PRO A 204 -19.42 -23.60 -21.50
CA PRO A 204 -19.38 -24.95 -20.93
C PRO A 204 -17.94 -25.36 -20.61
N GLY A 205 -17.71 -25.87 -19.41
CA GLY A 205 -16.36 -26.26 -18.95
C GLY A 205 -15.54 -25.13 -18.32
N PHE A 206 -16.07 -23.92 -18.19
CA PHE A 206 -15.41 -22.86 -17.42
C PHE A 206 -15.13 -23.32 -15.98
N ASN A 207 -13.86 -23.21 -15.56
CA ASN A 207 -13.44 -23.61 -14.22
C ASN A 207 -13.24 -22.38 -13.33
N PRO A 208 -14.12 -22.11 -12.36
CA PRO A 208 -14.02 -20.94 -11.48
C PRO A 208 -12.81 -20.98 -10.53
N TRP A 209 -12.33 -22.16 -10.19
CA TRP A 209 -11.15 -22.31 -9.35
C TRP A 209 -9.88 -21.88 -10.08
N THR A 210 -9.75 -22.26 -11.35
CA THR A 210 -8.67 -21.75 -12.21
C THR A 210 -8.79 -20.24 -12.35
N ALA A 211 -9.99 -19.70 -12.52
CA ALA A 211 -10.21 -18.27 -12.62
C ALA A 211 -9.79 -17.51 -11.37
N LEU A 212 -10.16 -17.98 -10.17
CA LEU A 212 -9.69 -17.42 -8.88
C LEU A 212 -8.16 -17.42 -8.79
N SER A 213 -7.50 -18.51 -9.17
CA SER A 213 -6.05 -18.60 -9.17
C SER A 213 -5.40 -17.63 -10.16
N VAL A 214 -5.97 -17.43 -11.36
CA VAL A 214 -5.48 -16.49 -12.37
C VAL A 214 -5.59 -15.04 -11.88
N ILE A 215 -6.67 -14.71 -11.14
CA ILE A 215 -6.84 -13.39 -10.51
C ILE A 215 -5.78 -13.15 -9.43
N GLY A 216 -5.40 -14.20 -8.67
CA GLY A 216 -4.36 -14.12 -7.65
C GLY A 216 -4.66 -14.84 -6.34
N TYR A 217 -5.90 -15.32 -6.14
CA TYR A 217 -6.31 -15.98 -4.90
C TYR A 217 -5.58 -17.30 -4.66
N SER A 218 -5.14 -17.54 -3.41
CA SER A 218 -4.75 -18.87 -2.95
C SER A 218 -5.98 -19.76 -2.82
N LEU A 219 -5.85 -21.01 -3.26
CA LEU A 219 -6.87 -22.05 -3.08
C LEU A 219 -6.48 -23.06 -1.98
N ASP A 220 -5.61 -22.67 -1.06
CA ASP A 220 -5.29 -23.50 0.11
C ASP A 220 -6.50 -23.68 1.05
N ASP A 221 -7.42 -22.69 1.03
CA ASP A 221 -8.74 -22.70 1.69
C ASP A 221 -9.78 -22.14 0.70
N PRO A 222 -10.40 -22.98 -0.16
CA PRO A 222 -11.32 -22.50 -1.17
C PRO A 222 -12.55 -21.75 -0.65
N PRO A 223 -13.22 -22.16 0.45
CA PRO A 223 -14.29 -21.38 1.05
C PRO A 223 -13.86 -19.98 1.48
N ALA A 224 -12.68 -19.84 2.09
CA ALA A 224 -12.15 -18.54 2.48
C ALA A 224 -11.82 -17.66 1.26
N ALA A 225 -11.24 -18.24 0.19
CA ALA A 225 -10.97 -17.53 -1.06
C ALA A 225 -12.27 -17.01 -1.70
N VAL A 226 -13.33 -17.81 -1.71
CA VAL A 226 -14.65 -17.38 -2.21
C VAL A 226 -15.20 -16.24 -1.36
N ARG A 227 -15.10 -16.31 -0.03
CA ARG A 227 -15.56 -15.24 0.87
C ARG A 227 -14.81 -13.92 0.60
N ALA A 228 -13.49 -13.95 0.51
CA ALA A 228 -12.69 -12.76 0.18
C ALA A 228 -13.06 -12.18 -1.19
N PHE A 229 -13.15 -13.02 -2.22
CA PHE A 229 -13.60 -12.63 -3.54
C PHE A 229 -14.99 -11.95 -3.50
N ARG A 230 -15.96 -12.51 -2.77
CA ARG A 230 -17.31 -11.93 -2.68
C ARG A 230 -17.34 -10.63 -1.89
N ASN A 231 -16.53 -10.51 -0.82
CA ASN A 231 -16.37 -9.24 -0.11
C ASN A 231 -15.85 -8.16 -1.06
N HIS A 232 -14.80 -8.47 -1.83
CA HIS A 232 -14.17 -7.54 -2.76
C HIS A 232 -15.11 -7.13 -3.90
N PHE A 233 -15.66 -8.09 -4.64
CA PHE A 233 -16.36 -7.80 -5.90
C PHE A 233 -17.87 -7.60 -5.75
N ARG A 234 -18.45 -7.94 -4.61
CA ARG A 234 -19.90 -7.89 -4.37
C ARG A 234 -20.31 -7.16 -3.09
N GLY A 235 -19.36 -6.83 -2.20
CA GLY A 235 -19.66 -6.23 -0.91
C GLY A 235 -20.53 -7.15 -0.01
N MET A 236 -20.37 -8.46 -0.15
CA MET A 236 -21.15 -9.44 0.60
C MET A 236 -20.34 -10.71 0.86
N GLY A 237 -20.49 -11.30 2.05
CA GLY A 237 -19.86 -12.57 2.39
C GLY A 237 -20.44 -13.78 1.67
N GLY A 238 -20.08 -14.95 2.16
CA GLY A 238 -20.51 -16.26 1.66
C GLY A 238 -19.32 -17.05 1.11
N ASP A 239 -19.38 -18.36 1.22
CA ASP A 239 -18.31 -19.31 0.93
C ASP A 239 -18.59 -20.19 -0.30
N SER A 240 -19.68 -19.89 -1.01
CA SER A 240 -20.13 -20.63 -2.18
C SER A 240 -20.36 -19.70 -3.37
N LEU A 241 -19.88 -20.10 -4.54
CA LEU A 241 -20.04 -19.34 -5.80
C LEU A 241 -21.45 -19.50 -6.36
N ASP A 242 -22.05 -18.39 -6.78
CA ASP A 242 -23.31 -18.35 -7.51
C ASP A 242 -23.09 -17.96 -9.00
N ALA A 243 -24.19 -17.93 -9.77
CA ALA A 243 -24.11 -17.61 -11.21
C ALA A 243 -23.55 -16.22 -11.51
N GLN A 244 -23.74 -15.24 -10.61
CA GLN A 244 -23.17 -13.91 -10.78
C GLN A 244 -21.66 -13.91 -10.52
N ASP A 245 -21.21 -14.66 -9.52
CA ASP A 245 -19.78 -14.85 -9.24
C ASP A 245 -19.05 -15.45 -10.45
N LEU A 246 -19.67 -16.44 -11.12
CA LEU A 246 -19.10 -17.06 -12.32
C LEU A 246 -18.96 -16.06 -13.47
N ARG A 247 -19.93 -15.16 -13.66
CA ARG A 247 -19.86 -14.10 -14.67
C ARG A 247 -18.77 -13.09 -14.37
N ILE A 248 -18.63 -12.68 -13.11
CA ILE A 248 -17.54 -11.80 -12.67
C ILE A 248 -16.19 -12.46 -12.94
N LEU A 249 -15.98 -13.68 -12.49
CA LEU A 249 -14.74 -14.43 -12.68
C LEU A 249 -14.40 -14.56 -14.18
N TYR A 250 -15.36 -14.91 -15.02
CA TYR A 250 -15.15 -15.03 -16.45
C TYR A 250 -14.73 -13.71 -17.11
N ASN A 251 -15.40 -12.60 -16.75
CA ASN A 251 -15.05 -11.27 -17.25
C ASN A 251 -13.65 -10.84 -16.80
N LEU A 252 -13.31 -11.04 -15.52
CA LEU A 252 -12.00 -10.64 -14.97
C LEU A 252 -10.84 -11.40 -15.62
N VAL A 253 -10.97 -12.71 -15.83
CA VAL A 253 -9.95 -13.50 -16.54
C VAL A 253 -9.76 -12.98 -17.96
N GLY A 254 -10.84 -12.78 -18.72
CA GLY A 254 -10.75 -12.20 -20.05
C GLY A 254 -10.11 -10.81 -20.09
N LYS A 255 -10.28 -10.00 -19.03
CA LYS A 255 -9.65 -8.70 -18.89
C LYS A 255 -8.14 -8.83 -18.64
N ILE A 256 -7.72 -9.75 -17.76
CA ILE A 256 -6.30 -10.04 -17.48
C ILE A 256 -5.61 -10.54 -18.76
N GLU A 257 -6.22 -11.48 -19.50
CA GLU A 257 -5.67 -12.01 -20.74
C GLU A 257 -5.47 -10.94 -21.82
N ARG A 258 -6.42 -10.02 -21.98
CA ARG A 258 -6.29 -8.88 -22.91
C ARG A 258 -5.17 -7.91 -22.48
N GLY A 259 -5.04 -7.60 -21.20
CA GLY A 259 -4.00 -6.70 -20.69
C GLY A 259 -2.59 -7.28 -20.78
N THR A 260 -2.42 -8.60 -20.84
CA THR A 260 -1.13 -9.26 -21.06
C THR A 260 -0.69 -9.28 -22.52
N THR A 261 -1.63 -9.07 -23.47
CA THR A 261 -1.35 -9.04 -24.92
C THR A 261 -1.01 -7.62 -25.44
N GLU A 262 -1.26 -6.57 -24.66
CA GLU A 262 -1.02 -5.17 -25.05
C GLU A 262 0.30 -4.57 -24.46
N GLN A 263 1.11 -5.35 -23.76
CA GLN A 263 2.44 -4.98 -23.26
C GLN A 263 3.55 -5.58 -24.13
#